data_f0129d6d319b98cd9d01360786781ceb
#
_entry.id   f0129d6d319b98cd9d01360786781ceb
#
_cell.length_a   1.000
_cell.length_b   1.000
_cell.length_c   1.000
_cell.angle_alpha   90.00
_cell.angle_beta   90.00
_cell.angle_gamma   90.00
#
_symmetry.space_group_name_H-M   'P 1'
#
loop_
_entity.id
_entity.type
_entity.pdbx_description
1 polymer ?
#
loop_
_entity_poly.entity_id
_entity_poly.type
_entity_poly.pdbx_seq_one_letter_code
_entity_poly.pdbx_strand_id
1 'polypeptide(L)'
;MKKVLILVATVNLLFSCKKNDDNAGTFSGPDATIQQGKGKSWIKLGANGAPEQLGLTITDEALNSMPANGDESEVKLPLPAMAKSSTPFDHIEVGWNPHGHEPAGIYDKPHFDFHFYMVSEGEVAAATNTAKLNANPAADYLPQNYVPGPPVPQMGKHFIDVTSPELNGQPFSQTFIYGTYDAKVTFFEPMITLAFLKSNSNFERTIPQPAKFKKAGYYPTKMRIAKHDGVTDIVLDGFVLRQAI
;
A
#
# COMPACT_ATOMS: atom_id res chain seq x y z
N MET A 1 -80.15 -11.91 -19.03
CA MET A 1 -79.11 -11.68 -17.97
C MET A 1 -77.77 -11.79 -18.62
N LYS A 2 -77.09 -10.66 -18.90
CA LYS A 2 -75.75 -10.64 -19.51
C LYS A 2 -74.70 -10.54 -18.39
N LYS A 3 -73.83 -11.56 -18.26
CA LYS A 3 -72.72 -11.57 -17.31
C LYS A 3 -71.55 -10.76 -17.91
N VAL A 4 -71.16 -9.69 -17.25
CA VAL A 4 -69.98 -8.90 -17.59
C VAL A 4 -68.79 -9.50 -16.82
N LEU A 5 -67.78 -9.97 -17.56
CA LEU A 5 -66.54 -10.49 -17.01
C LEU A 5 -65.55 -9.31 -16.93
N ILE A 6 -65.19 -8.88 -15.73
CA ILE A 6 -64.17 -7.86 -15.51
C ILE A 6 -62.80 -8.56 -15.41
N LEU A 7 -61.94 -8.30 -16.40
CA LEU A 7 -60.57 -8.75 -16.42
C LEU A 7 -59.70 -7.77 -15.64
N VAL A 8 -59.21 -8.17 -14.46
CA VAL A 8 -58.25 -7.34 -13.68
C VAL A 8 -56.86 -7.66 -14.19
N ALA A 9 -56.26 -6.72 -14.89
CA ALA A 9 -54.84 -6.79 -15.30
C ALA A 9 -53.94 -6.32 -14.15
N THR A 10 -53.25 -7.24 -13.50
CA THR A 10 -52.18 -6.92 -12.53
C THR A 10 -50.92 -6.47 -13.26
N VAL A 11 -50.63 -5.18 -13.21
CA VAL A 11 -49.37 -4.61 -13.70
C VAL A 11 -48.29 -4.88 -12.64
N ASN A 12 -47.40 -5.86 -12.89
CA ASN A 12 -46.18 -6.05 -12.11
C ASN A 12 -45.18 -4.96 -12.50
N LEU A 13 -45.04 -3.93 -11.67
CA LEU A 13 -43.94 -2.96 -11.73
C LEU A 13 -42.65 -3.65 -11.25
N LEU A 14 -41.84 -4.13 -12.19
CA LEU A 14 -40.48 -4.52 -11.92
C LEU A 14 -39.68 -3.25 -11.60
N PHE A 15 -39.48 -2.96 -10.32
CA PHE A 15 -38.47 -2.02 -9.89
C PHE A 15 -37.10 -2.61 -10.18
N SER A 16 -36.54 -2.30 -11.35
CA SER A 16 -35.14 -2.47 -11.64
C SER A 16 -34.38 -1.47 -10.76
N CYS A 17 -33.87 -1.91 -9.60
CA CYS A 17 -32.82 -1.16 -8.92
C CYS A 17 -31.63 -1.10 -9.87
N LYS A 18 -31.44 0.01 -10.58
CA LYS A 18 -30.14 0.36 -11.13
C LYS A 18 -29.20 0.48 -9.93
N LYS A 19 -28.31 -0.50 -9.75
CA LYS A 19 -27.14 -0.35 -8.92
C LYS A 19 -26.37 0.83 -9.53
N ASN A 20 -26.26 1.92 -8.80
CA ASN A 20 -25.41 3.02 -9.21
C ASN A 20 -23.97 2.51 -9.24
N ASP A 21 -23.37 2.43 -10.42
CA ASP A 21 -21.95 2.12 -10.63
C ASP A 21 -21.05 3.33 -10.29
N ASP A 22 -21.57 4.33 -9.57
CA ASP A 22 -20.91 5.60 -9.25
C ASP A 22 -19.62 5.42 -8.40
N ASN A 23 -19.42 4.23 -7.84
CA ASN A 23 -18.23 3.90 -7.03
C ASN A 23 -17.17 3.08 -7.79
N ALA A 24 -17.41 2.71 -9.05
CA ALA A 24 -16.41 2.00 -9.85
C ALA A 24 -15.47 2.99 -10.54
N GLY A 25 -14.19 2.63 -10.70
CA GLY A 25 -13.22 3.44 -11.44
C GLY A 25 -11.94 3.73 -10.67
N THR A 26 -11.11 4.58 -11.25
CA THR A 26 -9.85 5.01 -10.65
C THR A 26 -10.00 6.42 -10.08
N PHE A 27 -9.67 6.56 -8.80
CA PHE A 27 -9.69 7.82 -8.05
C PHE A 27 -8.27 8.17 -7.64
N SER A 28 -7.83 9.39 -7.92
CA SER A 28 -6.46 9.84 -7.63
C SER A 28 -6.44 10.88 -6.51
N GLY A 29 -5.37 10.84 -5.73
CA GLY A 29 -4.96 11.93 -4.86
C GLY A 29 -4.35 13.09 -5.65
N PRO A 30 -3.97 14.19 -4.96
CA PRO A 30 -3.28 15.31 -5.60
C PRO A 30 -1.88 14.91 -6.08
N ASP A 31 -1.39 15.61 -7.09
CA ASP A 31 0.02 15.55 -7.48
C ASP A 31 0.91 16.15 -6.39
N ALA A 32 2.04 15.51 -6.12
CA ALA A 32 3.14 16.04 -5.33
C ALA A 32 4.42 16.13 -6.17
N THR A 33 5.26 17.12 -5.90
CA THR A 33 6.56 17.26 -6.57
C THR A 33 7.53 16.26 -5.96
N ILE A 34 8.19 15.47 -6.80
CA ILE A 34 9.31 14.59 -6.46
C ILE A 34 10.48 14.98 -7.36
N GLN A 35 11.46 15.69 -6.80
CA GLN A 35 12.59 16.27 -7.55
C GLN A 35 12.11 17.07 -8.78
N GLN A 36 12.52 16.70 -10.00
CA GLN A 36 12.11 17.38 -11.24
C GLN A 36 10.81 16.85 -11.85
N GLY A 37 10.19 15.84 -11.22
CA GLY A 37 8.96 15.20 -11.68
C GLY A 37 7.87 15.24 -10.63
N LYS A 38 6.96 14.28 -10.72
CA LYS A 38 5.76 14.19 -9.89
C LYS A 38 5.50 12.77 -9.39
N GLY A 39 4.75 12.70 -8.28
CA GLY A 39 4.09 11.48 -7.82
C GLY A 39 2.66 11.76 -7.41
N LYS A 40 1.82 10.74 -7.41
CA LYS A 40 0.45 10.79 -6.88
C LYS A 40 0.00 9.42 -6.43
N SER A 41 -0.85 9.39 -5.43
CA SER A 41 -1.54 8.17 -5.01
C SER A 41 -2.82 7.95 -5.83
N TRP A 42 -3.30 6.70 -5.88
CA TRP A 42 -4.58 6.38 -6.51
C TRP A 42 -5.14 5.06 -5.99
N ILE A 43 -6.45 4.86 -6.18
CA ILE A 43 -7.14 3.60 -5.94
C ILE A 43 -8.03 3.27 -7.14
N LYS A 44 -8.11 1.98 -7.49
CA LYS A 44 -9.08 1.45 -8.43
C LYS A 44 -10.10 0.60 -7.69
N LEU A 45 -11.38 0.93 -7.86
CA LEU A 45 -12.51 0.20 -7.31
C LEU A 45 -13.25 -0.55 -8.41
N GLY A 46 -13.68 -1.77 -8.12
CA GLY A 46 -14.55 -2.56 -8.98
C GLY A 46 -16.02 -2.09 -8.93
N ALA A 47 -16.87 -2.68 -9.79
CA ALA A 47 -18.28 -2.32 -9.91
C ALA A 47 -19.10 -2.49 -8.61
N ASN A 48 -18.63 -3.31 -7.68
CA ASN A 48 -19.23 -3.50 -6.35
C ASN A 48 -18.67 -2.55 -5.29
N GLY A 49 -17.80 -1.59 -5.67
CA GLY A 49 -17.10 -0.67 -4.77
C GLY A 49 -15.97 -1.32 -3.96
N ALA A 50 -15.64 -2.60 -4.19
CA ALA A 50 -14.50 -3.23 -3.55
C ALA A 50 -13.18 -2.76 -4.17
N PRO A 51 -12.10 -2.57 -3.36
CA PRO A 51 -10.80 -2.21 -3.89
C PRO A 51 -10.21 -3.35 -4.74
N GLU A 52 -9.77 -3.01 -5.94
CA GLU A 52 -9.01 -3.89 -6.82
C GLU A 52 -7.51 -3.61 -6.70
N GLN A 53 -7.13 -2.33 -6.71
CA GLN A 53 -5.74 -1.87 -6.66
C GLN A 53 -5.63 -0.59 -5.86
N LEU A 54 -4.57 -0.45 -5.08
CA LEU A 54 -4.15 0.79 -4.41
C LEU A 54 -2.69 1.02 -4.75
N GLY A 55 -2.34 2.21 -5.21
CA GLY A 55 -0.96 2.46 -5.61
C GLY A 55 -0.57 3.92 -5.63
N LEU A 56 0.64 4.11 -6.09
CA LEU A 56 1.18 5.40 -6.45
C LEU A 56 1.83 5.33 -7.82
N THR A 57 1.83 6.46 -8.51
CA THR A 57 2.51 6.68 -9.78
C THR A 57 3.64 7.66 -9.58
N ILE A 58 4.83 7.38 -10.11
CA ILE A 58 5.98 8.28 -10.16
C ILE A 58 6.39 8.48 -11.61
N THR A 59 6.63 9.73 -12.04
CA THR A 59 7.08 10.02 -13.41
C THR A 59 8.54 9.63 -13.64
N ASP A 60 8.90 9.33 -14.89
CA ASP A 60 10.28 9.02 -15.26
C ASP A 60 11.23 10.20 -14.98
N GLU A 61 10.75 11.46 -15.10
CA GLU A 61 11.52 12.66 -14.72
C GLU A 61 11.88 12.65 -13.24
N ALA A 62 10.93 12.25 -12.37
CA ALA A 62 11.22 12.10 -10.94
C ALA A 62 12.29 11.03 -10.72
N LEU A 63 12.08 9.80 -11.22
CA LEU A 63 13.03 8.70 -11.06
C LEU A 63 14.42 9.02 -11.61
N ASN A 64 14.49 9.77 -12.74
CA ASN A 64 15.77 10.11 -13.37
C ASN A 64 16.51 11.28 -12.71
N SER A 65 15.81 12.09 -11.93
CA SER A 65 16.37 13.25 -11.23
C SER A 65 16.68 12.98 -9.75
N MET A 66 16.49 11.73 -9.26
CA MET A 66 16.82 11.42 -7.87
C MET A 66 18.30 11.63 -7.60
N PRO A 67 18.66 12.40 -6.53
CA PRO A 67 20.03 12.70 -6.22
C PRO A 67 20.78 11.43 -5.81
N ALA A 68 22.00 11.26 -6.37
CA ALA A 68 22.88 10.14 -6.00
C ALA A 68 23.64 10.41 -4.68
N ASN A 69 23.66 11.65 -4.23
CA ASN A 69 24.31 12.09 -3.01
C ASN A 69 23.40 13.08 -2.28
N GLY A 70 23.61 13.26 -0.98
CA GLY A 70 22.81 14.16 -0.14
C GLY A 70 22.09 13.41 0.96
N ASP A 71 21.22 14.13 1.65
CA ASP A 71 20.44 13.58 2.74
C ASP A 71 19.24 12.76 2.22
N GLU A 72 18.70 11.91 3.06
CA GLU A 72 17.41 11.26 2.87
C GLU A 72 16.31 12.32 2.68
N SER A 73 15.31 11.98 1.90
CA SER A 73 14.17 12.86 1.67
C SER A 73 12.87 12.10 1.63
N GLU A 74 11.77 12.76 1.99
CA GLU A 74 10.46 12.16 2.06
C GLU A 74 9.41 13.04 1.40
N VAL A 75 8.47 12.44 0.70
CA VAL A 75 7.32 13.10 0.10
C VAL A 75 6.04 12.37 0.48
N LYS A 76 5.07 13.12 0.99
CA LYS A 76 3.75 12.58 1.36
C LYS A 76 2.79 12.65 0.19
N LEU A 77 2.09 11.55 -0.03
CA LEU A 77 1.06 11.40 -1.04
C LEU A 77 -0.28 11.09 -0.34
N PRO A 78 -1.15 12.10 -0.14
CA PRO A 78 -2.46 11.89 0.46
C PRO A 78 -3.28 10.89 -0.37
N LEU A 79 -3.93 9.93 0.27
CA LEU A 79 -4.85 9.03 -0.41
C LEU A 79 -6.17 9.74 -0.73
N PRO A 80 -6.80 9.44 -1.87
CA PRO A 80 -8.15 9.91 -2.16
C PRO A 80 -9.15 9.35 -1.14
N ALA A 81 -10.24 10.09 -0.89
CA ALA A 81 -11.26 9.70 0.09
C ALA A 81 -11.83 8.29 -0.14
N MET A 82 -11.94 7.87 -1.40
CA MET A 82 -12.39 6.53 -1.76
C MET A 82 -11.43 5.43 -1.26
N ALA A 83 -10.13 5.67 -1.23
CA ALA A 83 -9.16 4.72 -0.68
C ALA A 83 -9.31 4.59 0.84
N LYS A 84 -9.42 5.72 1.55
CA LYS A 84 -9.58 5.74 3.01
C LYS A 84 -10.88 5.08 3.48
N SER A 85 -11.95 5.17 2.68
CA SER A 85 -13.25 4.57 3.01
C SER A 85 -13.35 3.08 2.67
N SER A 86 -12.56 2.58 1.72
CA SER A 86 -12.65 1.19 1.22
C SER A 86 -11.50 0.29 1.67
N THR A 87 -10.42 0.84 2.23
CA THR A 87 -9.25 0.10 2.70
C THR A 87 -8.85 0.54 4.11
N PRO A 88 -7.97 -0.20 4.82
CA PRO A 88 -7.42 0.27 6.09
C PRO A 88 -6.40 1.40 5.96
N PHE A 89 -5.94 1.76 4.75
CA PHE A 89 -4.86 2.71 4.50
C PHE A 89 -5.31 4.18 4.58
N ASP A 90 -4.42 5.05 5.05
CA ASP A 90 -4.67 6.49 5.25
C ASP A 90 -3.88 7.38 4.30
N HIS A 91 -2.56 7.17 4.16
CA HIS A 91 -1.67 7.93 3.29
C HIS A 91 -0.46 7.09 2.86
N ILE A 92 0.30 7.61 1.89
CA ILE A 92 1.57 7.02 1.45
C ILE A 92 2.68 8.04 1.71
N GLU A 93 3.81 7.58 2.24
CA GLU A 93 5.06 8.33 2.28
C GLU A 93 6.07 7.68 1.36
N VAL A 94 6.75 8.50 0.55
CA VAL A 94 7.79 8.07 -0.39
C VAL A 94 9.13 8.56 0.13
N GLY A 95 9.87 7.68 0.78
CA GLY A 95 11.22 7.92 1.25
C GLY A 95 12.24 7.68 0.14
N TRP A 96 13.27 8.50 0.05
CA TRP A 96 14.43 8.31 -0.80
C TRP A 96 15.71 8.23 0.02
N ASN A 97 16.44 7.13 -0.14
CA ASN A 97 17.69 6.85 0.57
C ASN A 97 18.84 6.74 -0.45
N PRO A 98 19.58 7.83 -0.70
CA PRO A 98 20.64 7.85 -1.73
C PRO A 98 21.81 6.92 -1.41
N HIS A 99 22.06 6.64 -0.14
CA HIS A 99 23.14 5.77 0.35
C HIS A 99 22.65 4.45 0.93
N GLY A 100 21.31 4.24 0.94
CA GLY A 100 20.71 3.17 1.72
C GLY A 100 20.75 3.43 3.21
N HIS A 101 20.35 2.45 4.00
CA HIS A 101 20.31 2.50 5.47
C HIS A 101 20.55 1.14 6.10
N GLU A 102 20.57 1.10 7.43
CA GLU A 102 20.69 -0.13 8.21
C GLU A 102 19.60 -1.20 7.88
N PRO A 103 19.95 -2.51 8.01
CA PRO A 103 21.24 -3.05 8.48
C PRO A 103 22.33 -2.98 7.42
N ALA A 104 23.52 -2.57 7.85
CA ALA A 104 24.69 -2.42 7.00
C ALA A 104 25.03 -3.72 6.23
N GLY A 105 25.43 -3.58 4.98
CA GLY A 105 25.73 -4.70 4.09
C GLY A 105 24.50 -5.34 3.44
N ILE A 106 23.28 -4.90 3.81
CA ILE A 106 22.02 -5.42 3.26
C ILE A 106 21.35 -4.36 2.40
N TYR A 107 21.00 -3.20 2.96
CA TYR A 107 20.23 -2.16 2.29
C TYR A 107 21.06 -0.94 1.85
N ASP A 108 22.37 -1.13 1.63
CA ASP A 108 23.36 -0.09 1.30
C ASP A 108 23.28 0.43 -0.15
N LYS A 109 22.14 0.30 -0.81
CA LYS A 109 21.95 0.75 -2.19
C LYS A 109 20.94 1.88 -2.25
N PRO A 110 21.08 2.79 -3.23
CA PRO A 110 20.07 3.80 -3.48
C PRO A 110 18.69 3.17 -3.71
N HIS A 111 17.74 3.45 -2.84
CA HIS A 111 16.40 2.86 -2.88
C HIS A 111 15.32 3.79 -2.37
N PHE A 112 14.09 3.43 -2.70
CA PHE A 112 12.88 4.02 -2.16
C PHE A 112 12.26 3.13 -1.10
N ASP A 113 11.72 3.76 -0.06
CA ASP A 113 10.82 3.18 0.93
C ASP A 113 9.41 3.72 0.66
N PHE A 114 8.49 2.84 0.31
CA PHE A 114 7.11 3.20 0.04
C PHE A 114 6.23 2.80 1.21
N HIS A 115 6.05 3.71 2.18
CA HIS A 115 5.24 3.45 3.36
C HIS A 115 3.75 3.65 3.05
N PHE A 116 2.98 2.58 3.05
CA PHE A 116 1.51 2.61 2.99
C PHE A 116 0.97 2.57 4.42
N TYR A 117 0.75 3.71 5.02
CA TYR A 117 0.30 3.83 6.41
C TYR A 117 -1.18 3.52 6.58
N MET A 118 -1.52 2.82 7.70
CA MET A 118 -2.88 2.49 8.15
C MET A 118 -3.32 3.36 9.34
N VAL A 119 -2.52 4.31 9.72
CA VAL A 119 -2.71 5.30 10.78
C VAL A 119 -2.52 6.69 10.19
N SER A 120 -3.06 7.72 10.85
CA SER A 120 -2.93 9.09 10.37
C SER A 120 -1.50 9.64 10.51
N GLU A 121 -1.16 10.66 9.72
CA GLU A 121 0.12 11.38 9.83
C GLU A 121 0.39 11.88 11.26
N GLY A 122 -0.67 12.34 11.98
CA GLY A 122 -0.54 12.77 13.37
C GLY A 122 -0.18 11.62 14.32
N GLU A 123 -0.69 10.41 14.08
CA GLU A 123 -0.32 9.22 14.86
C GLU A 123 1.09 8.77 14.55
N VAL A 124 1.54 8.86 13.28
CA VAL A 124 2.93 8.60 12.89
C VAL A 124 3.86 9.57 13.61
N ALA A 125 3.61 10.88 13.51
CA ALA A 125 4.40 11.91 14.18
C ALA A 125 4.45 11.75 15.73
N ALA A 126 3.39 11.21 16.33
CA ALA A 126 3.31 10.93 17.76
C ALA A 126 3.96 9.59 18.17
N ALA A 127 4.45 8.78 17.24
CA ALA A 127 5.04 7.47 17.51
C ALA A 127 6.47 7.57 18.07
N THR A 128 6.62 8.20 19.23
CA THR A 128 7.92 8.45 19.90
C THR A 128 8.10 7.66 21.19
N ASN A 129 7.05 6.99 21.69
CA ASN A 129 7.11 6.26 22.96
C ASN A 129 7.91 4.96 22.82
N THR A 130 9.07 4.89 23.47
CA THR A 130 10.01 3.75 23.37
C THR A 130 9.37 2.41 23.75
N ALA A 131 8.51 2.36 24.79
CA ALA A 131 7.87 1.11 25.19
C ALA A 131 6.91 0.60 24.08
N LYS A 132 6.15 1.50 23.46
CA LYS A 132 5.23 1.20 22.36
C LYS A 132 5.98 0.84 21.07
N LEU A 133 7.09 1.53 20.78
CA LEU A 133 7.98 1.21 19.66
C LEU A 133 8.58 -0.21 19.80
N ASN A 134 8.90 -0.64 21.02
CA ASN A 134 9.46 -1.97 21.28
C ASN A 134 8.40 -3.07 21.43
N ALA A 135 7.12 -2.74 21.57
CA ALA A 135 6.05 -3.72 21.69
C ALA A 135 5.83 -4.49 20.39
N ASN A 136 6.00 -5.81 20.43
CA ASN A 136 5.77 -6.68 19.27
C ASN A 136 4.32 -7.16 19.22
N PRO A 137 3.69 -7.25 18.05
CA PRO A 137 2.44 -7.99 17.88
C PRO A 137 2.61 -9.46 18.27
N ALA A 138 1.52 -10.13 18.66
CA ALA A 138 1.56 -11.59 18.75
C ALA A 138 1.83 -12.20 17.36
N ALA A 139 2.51 -13.35 17.31
CA ALA A 139 3.04 -13.94 16.09
C ALA A 139 1.97 -14.14 15.00
N ASP A 140 0.73 -14.43 15.37
CA ASP A 140 -0.37 -14.63 14.42
C ASP A 140 -0.74 -13.37 13.61
N TYR A 141 -0.34 -12.17 14.06
CA TYR A 141 -0.58 -10.89 13.38
C TYR A 141 0.56 -10.44 12.46
N LEU A 142 1.58 -11.27 12.33
CA LEU A 142 2.69 -11.08 11.39
C LEU A 142 2.81 -12.32 10.49
N PRO A 143 3.28 -12.18 9.26
CA PRO A 143 3.56 -13.35 8.44
C PRO A 143 4.64 -14.23 9.06
N GLN A 144 4.60 -15.52 8.77
CA GLN A 144 5.66 -16.43 9.13
C GLN A 144 7.01 -15.95 8.55
N ASN A 145 8.10 -16.15 9.29
CA ASN A 145 9.48 -15.75 8.92
C ASN A 145 9.76 -14.25 8.99
N TYR A 146 8.83 -13.43 9.50
CA TYR A 146 9.10 -12.03 9.77
C TYR A 146 9.66 -11.83 11.17
N VAL A 147 10.84 -11.23 11.24
CA VAL A 147 11.56 -10.95 12.51
C VAL A 147 11.69 -9.44 12.75
N PRO A 148 11.70 -8.99 14.01
CA PRO A 148 11.82 -7.57 14.31
C PRO A 148 13.21 -7.03 13.99
N GLY A 149 13.25 -5.88 13.29
CA GLY A 149 14.38 -4.99 13.17
C GLY A 149 14.40 -3.92 14.29
N PRO A 150 15.26 -2.91 14.18
CA PRO A 150 15.29 -1.80 15.11
C PRO A 150 14.02 -0.94 15.02
N PRO A 151 13.57 -0.34 16.14
CA PRO A 151 12.50 0.63 16.11
C PRO A 151 12.99 1.99 15.63
N VAL A 152 12.17 2.69 14.85
CA VAL A 152 12.45 4.04 14.34
C VAL A 152 11.40 5.00 14.92
N PRO A 153 11.79 6.00 15.72
CA PRO A 153 10.85 7.04 16.20
C PRO A 153 10.16 7.76 15.05
N GLN A 154 8.90 8.13 15.25
CA GLN A 154 8.06 8.78 14.24
C GLN A 154 7.83 7.96 12.96
N MET A 155 7.95 6.63 13.08
CA MET A 155 7.70 5.67 12.00
C MET A 155 7.11 4.38 12.58
N GLY A 156 7.92 3.61 13.30
CA GLY A 156 7.52 2.33 13.89
C GLY A 156 8.67 1.35 13.95
N LYS A 157 8.36 0.08 14.21
CA LYS A 157 9.31 -1.03 14.19
C LYS A 157 9.08 -1.85 12.92
N HIS A 158 10.15 -2.07 12.17
CA HIS A 158 10.15 -2.85 10.94
C HIS A 158 10.26 -4.34 11.24
N PHE A 159 9.49 -5.15 10.55
CA PHE A 159 9.59 -6.61 10.55
C PHE A 159 10.00 -7.09 9.16
N ILE A 160 11.11 -7.81 9.11
CA ILE A 160 11.84 -8.17 7.89
C ILE A 160 11.66 -9.66 7.63
N ASP A 161 11.39 -10.06 6.39
CA ASP A 161 11.31 -11.45 5.96
C ASP A 161 12.71 -12.07 5.87
N VAL A 162 13.06 -12.97 6.79
CA VAL A 162 14.39 -13.63 6.80
C VAL A 162 14.61 -14.57 5.62
N THR A 163 13.57 -14.87 4.84
CA THR A 163 13.69 -15.69 3.63
C THR A 163 13.93 -14.85 2.37
N SER A 164 13.95 -13.52 2.49
CA SER A 164 14.20 -12.62 1.37
C SER A 164 15.61 -12.82 0.80
N PRO A 165 15.80 -12.65 -0.53
CA PRO A 165 17.07 -12.93 -1.20
C PRO A 165 18.27 -12.17 -0.62
N GLU A 166 18.09 -10.91 -0.24
CA GLU A 166 19.14 -10.04 0.27
C GLU A 166 19.69 -10.51 1.64
N LEU A 167 18.87 -11.18 2.44
CA LEU A 167 19.29 -11.80 3.69
C LEU A 167 19.92 -13.20 3.49
N ASN A 168 19.87 -13.70 2.25
CA ASN A 168 20.41 -15.01 1.86
C ASN A 168 21.51 -14.89 0.79
N GLY A 169 22.30 -13.82 0.87
CA GLY A 169 23.52 -13.62 0.08
C GLY A 169 23.30 -13.11 -1.36
N GLN A 170 22.08 -12.76 -1.74
CA GLN A 170 21.83 -12.10 -3.00
C GLN A 170 21.85 -10.58 -2.82
N PRO A 171 22.17 -9.82 -3.88
CA PRO A 171 22.09 -8.36 -3.80
C PRO A 171 20.68 -7.87 -3.54
N PHE A 172 20.52 -6.86 -2.67
CA PHE A 172 19.26 -6.19 -2.47
C PHE A 172 18.75 -5.56 -3.77
N SER A 173 17.49 -5.81 -4.09
CA SER A 173 16.80 -5.24 -5.26
C SER A 173 15.40 -4.75 -4.89
N GLN A 174 14.63 -5.54 -4.17
CA GLN A 174 13.31 -5.20 -3.65
C GLN A 174 12.96 -6.14 -2.49
N THR A 175 12.25 -5.62 -1.50
CA THR A 175 11.71 -6.41 -0.39
C THR A 175 10.35 -5.87 0.04
N PHE A 176 9.70 -6.55 0.99
CA PHE A 176 8.41 -6.12 1.53
C PHE A 176 8.42 -6.24 3.05
N ILE A 177 8.24 -5.15 3.73
CA ILE A 177 8.34 -5.02 5.19
C ILE A 177 6.94 -4.80 5.79
N TYR A 178 6.74 -5.27 7.00
CA TYR A 178 5.59 -4.97 7.85
C TYR A 178 6.04 -4.03 8.96
N GLY A 179 5.45 -2.85 9.04
CA GLY A 179 5.73 -1.91 10.10
C GLY A 179 4.72 -1.99 11.24
N THR A 180 5.19 -1.76 12.48
CA THR A 180 4.34 -1.89 13.67
C THR A 180 4.57 -0.76 14.65
N TYR A 181 3.51 -0.41 15.41
CA TYR A 181 3.58 0.43 16.58
C TYR A 181 2.53 -0.03 17.61
N ASP A 182 2.87 0.01 18.90
CA ASP A 182 1.98 -0.38 20.00
C ASP A 182 1.38 -1.80 19.81
N ALA A 183 2.23 -2.76 19.38
CA ALA A 183 1.86 -4.14 19.07
C ALA A 183 0.76 -4.29 17.98
N LYS A 184 0.70 -3.36 17.02
CA LYS A 184 -0.22 -3.39 15.88
C LYS A 184 0.53 -3.13 14.59
N VAL A 185 0.14 -3.76 13.50
CA VAL A 185 0.61 -3.41 12.16
C VAL A 185 0.06 -2.04 11.80
N THR A 186 0.93 -1.10 11.45
CA THR A 186 0.61 0.30 11.15
C THR A 186 0.96 0.73 9.74
N PHE A 187 1.84 -0.01 9.05
CA PHE A 187 2.15 0.23 7.64
C PHE A 187 2.65 -1.03 6.93
N PHE A 188 2.57 -1.00 5.62
CA PHE A 188 3.27 -1.88 4.68
C PHE A 188 4.31 -1.05 3.95
N GLU A 189 5.46 -1.67 3.66
CA GLU A 189 6.58 -0.98 3.07
C GLU A 189 7.28 -1.84 2.02
N PRO A 190 6.89 -1.70 0.74
CA PRO A 190 7.77 -2.06 -0.35
C PRO A 190 9.05 -1.21 -0.33
N MET A 191 10.22 -1.82 -0.16
CA MET A 191 11.53 -1.18 -0.37
C MET A 191 12.06 -1.62 -1.73
N ILE A 192 12.42 -0.67 -2.61
CA ILE A 192 12.77 -0.98 -3.99
C ILE A 192 13.95 -0.12 -4.44
N THR A 193 15.03 -0.75 -4.91
CA THR A 193 16.19 0.00 -5.41
C THR A 193 15.84 0.78 -6.70
N LEU A 194 16.44 1.96 -6.85
CA LEU A 194 16.28 2.77 -8.06
C LEU A 194 16.72 1.98 -9.31
N ALA A 195 17.77 1.18 -9.19
CA ALA A 195 18.26 0.34 -10.29
C ALA A 195 17.20 -0.69 -10.71
N PHE A 196 16.49 -1.31 -9.74
CA PHE A 196 15.43 -2.27 -10.04
C PHE A 196 14.24 -1.60 -10.72
N LEU A 197 13.78 -0.42 -10.24
CA LEU A 197 12.72 0.36 -10.86
C LEU A 197 13.06 0.76 -12.30
N LYS A 198 14.32 1.14 -12.57
CA LYS A 198 14.76 1.52 -13.91
C LYS A 198 14.90 0.35 -14.87
N SER A 199 15.26 -0.83 -14.40
CA SER A 199 15.53 -2.01 -15.23
C SER A 199 14.33 -2.92 -15.50
N ASN A 200 13.24 -2.80 -14.71
CA ASN A 200 12.08 -3.67 -14.82
C ASN A 200 10.86 -2.86 -15.30
N SER A 201 10.19 -3.36 -16.34
CA SER A 201 8.95 -2.77 -16.85
C SER A 201 7.71 -3.36 -16.17
N ASN A 202 7.78 -4.63 -15.78
CA ASN A 202 6.70 -5.34 -15.05
C ASN A 202 7.31 -6.31 -14.03
N PHE A 203 6.81 -6.25 -12.82
CA PHE A 203 7.20 -7.14 -11.74
C PHE A 203 6.00 -7.42 -10.84
N GLU A 204 5.86 -8.63 -10.34
CA GLU A 204 4.86 -9.01 -9.34
C GLU A 204 5.50 -9.92 -8.30
N ARG A 205 5.11 -9.72 -7.03
CA ARG A 205 5.40 -10.65 -5.93
C ARG A 205 4.17 -10.83 -5.05
N THR A 206 4.05 -12.02 -4.44
CA THR A 206 3.09 -12.25 -3.37
C THR A 206 3.54 -11.52 -2.11
N ILE A 207 2.60 -10.91 -1.41
CA ILE A 207 2.78 -10.37 -0.05
C ILE A 207 2.48 -11.51 0.93
N PRO A 208 3.45 -11.96 1.73
CA PRO A 208 3.18 -12.93 2.79
C PRO A 208 2.08 -12.42 3.74
N GLN A 209 1.15 -13.29 4.13
CA GLN A 209 -0.03 -12.90 4.89
C GLN A 209 0.04 -13.38 6.33
N PRO A 210 -0.34 -12.56 7.33
CA PRO A 210 -0.52 -13.04 8.70
C PRO A 210 -1.75 -13.95 8.81
N ALA A 211 -1.78 -14.77 9.85
CA ALA A 211 -2.95 -15.63 10.14
C ALA A 211 -4.16 -14.82 10.65
N LYS A 212 -3.92 -13.66 11.31
CA LYS A 212 -4.94 -12.81 11.91
C LYS A 212 -4.75 -11.34 11.56
N PHE A 213 -5.86 -10.58 11.57
CA PHE A 213 -5.88 -9.13 11.37
C PHE A 213 -6.56 -8.47 12.57
N LYS A 214 -5.99 -7.38 13.10
CA LYS A 214 -6.60 -6.63 14.22
C LYS A 214 -7.75 -5.73 13.81
N LYS A 215 -7.79 -5.33 12.53
CA LYS A 215 -8.84 -4.49 11.96
C LYS A 215 -9.43 -5.20 10.75
N ALA A 216 -10.76 -5.28 10.69
CA ALA A 216 -11.43 -5.77 9.49
C ALA A 216 -11.21 -4.79 8.33
N GLY A 217 -11.12 -5.31 7.12
CA GLY A 217 -10.92 -4.49 5.92
C GLY A 217 -10.39 -5.29 4.75
N TYR A 218 -10.20 -4.63 3.62
CA TYR A 218 -9.58 -5.20 2.44
C TYR A 218 -8.06 -5.04 2.50
N TYR A 219 -7.34 -6.15 2.46
CA TYR A 219 -5.87 -6.18 2.50
C TYR A 219 -5.31 -6.77 1.21
N PRO A 220 -4.23 -6.20 0.66
CA PRO A 220 -3.60 -6.68 -0.57
C PRO A 220 -2.86 -8.00 -0.33
N THR A 221 -2.79 -8.85 -1.35
CA THR A 221 -2.03 -10.10 -1.34
C THR A 221 -0.86 -10.09 -2.31
N LYS A 222 -0.73 -9.04 -3.12
CA LYS A 222 0.32 -8.87 -4.12
C LYS A 222 0.84 -7.43 -4.14
N MET A 223 2.12 -7.30 -4.48
CA MET A 223 2.76 -6.05 -4.87
C MET A 223 3.18 -6.16 -6.33
N ARG A 224 2.93 -5.10 -7.09
CA ARG A 224 3.36 -5.02 -8.50
C ARG A 224 4.10 -3.73 -8.79
N ILE A 225 4.98 -3.79 -9.76
CA ILE A 225 5.57 -2.63 -10.43
C ILE A 225 5.12 -2.71 -11.89
N ALA A 226 4.58 -1.62 -12.42
CA ALA A 226 4.19 -1.52 -13.83
C ALA A 226 4.72 -0.22 -14.41
N LYS A 227 5.47 -0.32 -15.52
CA LYS A 227 6.04 0.83 -16.21
C LYS A 227 5.32 1.03 -17.54
N HIS A 228 4.83 2.23 -17.78
CA HIS A 228 4.11 2.60 -19.00
C HIS A 228 4.13 4.12 -19.19
N ASP A 229 4.06 4.58 -20.44
CA ASP A 229 3.81 5.99 -20.81
C ASP A 229 4.64 7.04 -20.05
N GLY A 230 5.91 6.73 -19.73
CA GLY A 230 6.80 7.64 -19.00
C GLY A 230 6.55 7.71 -17.50
N VAL A 231 5.84 6.72 -16.95
CA VAL A 231 5.57 6.60 -15.51
C VAL A 231 5.83 5.19 -15.00
N THR A 232 6.03 5.08 -13.70
CA THR A 232 6.14 3.82 -12.98
C THR A 232 5.11 3.79 -11.86
N ASP A 233 4.28 2.75 -11.84
CA ASP A 233 3.32 2.46 -10.78
C ASP A 233 3.89 1.46 -9.80
N ILE A 234 3.77 1.74 -8.50
CA ILE A 234 3.97 0.79 -7.40
C ILE A 234 2.58 0.49 -6.82
N VAL A 235 2.15 -0.76 -6.93
CA VAL A 235 0.75 -1.16 -6.72
C VAL A 235 0.63 -2.27 -5.69
N LEU A 236 -0.23 -2.07 -4.72
CA LEU A 236 -0.80 -3.12 -3.88
C LEU A 236 -2.04 -3.68 -4.59
N ASP A 237 -2.10 -4.99 -4.80
CA ASP A 237 -3.09 -5.67 -5.65
C ASP A 237 -3.66 -6.93 -4.98
N GLY A 238 -4.70 -7.51 -5.59
CA GLY A 238 -5.27 -8.76 -5.10
C GLY A 238 -5.92 -8.60 -3.73
N PHE A 239 -6.73 -7.56 -3.55
CA PHE A 239 -7.37 -7.26 -2.27
C PHE A 239 -8.37 -8.34 -1.84
N VAL A 240 -8.27 -8.78 -0.60
CA VAL A 240 -9.14 -9.78 0.05
C VAL A 240 -9.73 -9.19 1.32
N LEU A 241 -11.05 -9.34 1.50
CA LEU A 241 -11.71 -8.92 2.73
C LEU A 241 -11.27 -9.82 3.90
N ARG A 242 -10.74 -9.22 4.95
CA ARG A 242 -10.32 -9.88 6.18
C ARG A 242 -11.21 -9.45 7.34
N GLN A 243 -11.49 -10.39 8.22
CA GLN A 243 -12.20 -10.12 9.47
C GLN A 243 -11.21 -9.80 10.58
N ALA A 244 -11.62 -8.96 11.52
CA ALA A 244 -10.86 -8.73 12.74
C ALA A 244 -10.98 -9.96 13.67
N ILE A 245 -9.86 -10.44 14.17
CA ILE A 245 -9.76 -11.56 15.14
C ILE A 245 -8.82 -11.14 16.26
#